data_1d66020bab1e168a0dfea162c15e3874
#
_entry.id   1d66020bab1e168a0dfea162c15e3874
#
_cell.length_a   1.000
_cell.length_b   1.000
_cell.length_c   1.000
_cell.angle_alpha   90.00
_cell.angle_beta   90.00
_cell.angle_gamma   90.00
#
_symmetry.space_group_name_H-M   'P 1'
#
loop_
_entity.id
_entity.type
_entity.pdbx_description
1 polymer ?
#
loop_
_entity_poly.entity_id
_entity_poly.type
_entity_poly.pdbx_seq_one_letter_code
_entity_poly.pdbx_strand_id
1 'polypeptide(L)'
;MSKVMTPQEAERQKSAKIADARSRLTVDDYNRVLEDYLLGKRSERGYTDRDPSEYYNSSVARWAQDARDWIEFRDRVMTYGLDVLNEYMDTGIAPLTIEEFSERLAEMEVKWTYEPTSVS
;
A
#
# COMPACT_ATOMS: atom_id res chain seq x y z
N MET A 1 19.65 22.47 -34.64
CA MET A 1 19.17 23.42 -33.61
C MET A 1 18.40 22.68 -32.54
N SER A 2 18.91 22.68 -31.34
CA SER A 2 18.21 22.13 -30.22
C SER A 2 17.04 23.04 -29.83
N LYS A 3 15.85 22.53 -29.88
CA LYS A 3 14.67 23.27 -29.47
C LYS A 3 14.62 23.27 -27.93
N VAL A 4 14.80 24.46 -27.35
CA VAL A 4 14.67 24.61 -25.91
C VAL A 4 13.17 24.61 -25.56
N MET A 5 12.80 23.67 -24.69
CA MET A 5 11.42 23.54 -24.27
C MET A 5 11.07 24.65 -23.28
N THR A 6 9.93 25.33 -23.49
CA THR A 6 9.45 26.28 -22.50
C THR A 6 8.94 25.56 -21.26
N PRO A 7 8.88 26.22 -20.08
CA PRO A 7 8.32 25.61 -18.89
C PRO A 7 6.90 25.08 -19.09
N GLN A 8 6.10 25.75 -19.87
CA GLN A 8 4.73 25.32 -20.18
C GLN A 8 4.69 24.02 -21.00
N GLU A 9 5.60 23.91 -21.98
CA GLU A 9 5.73 22.68 -22.77
C GLU A 9 6.21 21.52 -21.93
N ALA A 10 7.17 21.77 -21.02
CA ALA A 10 7.66 20.76 -20.11
C ALA A 10 6.55 20.24 -19.19
N GLU A 11 5.71 21.14 -18.66
CA GLU A 11 4.57 20.74 -17.84
C GLU A 11 3.53 19.94 -18.61
N ARG A 12 3.24 20.34 -19.85
CA ARG A 12 2.31 19.57 -20.70
C ARG A 12 2.81 18.17 -20.97
N GLN A 13 4.10 18.03 -21.25
CA GLN A 13 4.70 16.71 -21.49
C GLN A 13 4.69 15.85 -20.24
N LYS A 14 4.96 16.44 -19.07
CA LYS A 14 4.91 15.74 -17.80
C LYS A 14 3.49 15.26 -17.52
N SER A 15 2.50 16.13 -17.70
CA SER A 15 1.08 15.77 -17.51
C SER A 15 0.63 14.69 -18.49
N ALA A 16 1.07 14.74 -19.73
CA ALA A 16 0.75 13.73 -20.74
C ALA A 16 1.37 12.37 -20.39
N LYS A 17 2.60 12.35 -19.88
CA LYS A 17 3.26 11.12 -19.46
C LYS A 17 2.54 10.48 -18.26
N ILE A 18 2.12 11.28 -17.30
CA ILE A 18 1.36 10.81 -16.14
C ILE A 18 0.03 10.23 -16.59
N ALA A 19 -0.71 10.94 -17.45
CA ALA A 19 -1.99 10.48 -17.98
C ALA A 19 -1.83 9.18 -18.76
N ASP A 20 -0.78 9.06 -19.57
CA ASP A 20 -0.49 7.85 -20.33
C ASP A 20 -0.15 6.67 -19.41
N ALA A 21 0.69 6.90 -18.40
CA ALA A 21 1.04 5.89 -17.41
C ALA A 21 -0.20 5.40 -16.66
N ARG A 22 -1.10 6.32 -16.26
CA ARG A 22 -2.34 5.99 -15.56
C ARG A 22 -3.32 5.21 -16.48
N SER A 23 -3.35 5.51 -17.75
CA SER A 23 -4.26 4.84 -18.70
C SER A 23 -3.91 3.37 -18.94
N ARG A 24 -2.66 2.96 -18.63
CA ARG A 24 -2.20 1.59 -18.80
C ARG A 24 -2.37 0.74 -17.54
N LEU A 25 -2.72 1.36 -16.41
CA LEU A 25 -2.87 0.65 -15.16
C LEU A 25 -4.15 -0.19 -15.13
N THR A 26 -4.07 -1.34 -14.50
CA THR A 26 -5.19 -2.24 -14.29
C THR A 26 -5.47 -2.40 -12.81
N VAL A 27 -6.64 -2.95 -12.49
CA VAL A 27 -7.00 -3.30 -11.11
C VAL A 27 -5.96 -4.25 -10.52
N ASP A 28 -5.45 -5.20 -11.32
CA ASP A 28 -4.43 -6.15 -10.88
C ASP A 28 -3.13 -5.46 -10.47
N ASP A 29 -2.76 -4.37 -11.14
CA ASP A 29 -1.57 -3.61 -10.79
C ASP A 29 -1.68 -3.03 -9.38
N TYR A 30 -2.83 -2.45 -9.04
CA TYR A 30 -3.08 -1.95 -7.69
C TYR A 30 -3.10 -3.06 -6.65
N ASN A 31 -3.76 -4.18 -6.96
CA ASN A 31 -3.82 -5.33 -6.05
C ASN A 31 -2.43 -5.89 -5.76
N ARG A 32 -1.57 -5.96 -6.77
CA ARG A 32 -0.20 -6.43 -6.60
C ARG A 32 0.59 -5.53 -5.67
N VAL A 33 0.46 -4.22 -5.83
CA VAL A 33 1.13 -3.25 -4.96
C VAL A 33 0.64 -3.39 -3.51
N LEU A 34 -0.67 -3.56 -3.32
CA LEU A 34 -1.25 -3.79 -1.98
C LEU A 34 -0.69 -5.05 -1.33
N GLU A 35 -0.71 -6.16 -2.06
CA GLU A 35 -0.21 -7.44 -1.55
C GLU A 35 1.26 -7.37 -1.19
N ASP A 36 2.08 -6.78 -2.06
CA ASP A 36 3.51 -6.64 -1.83
C ASP A 36 3.79 -5.74 -0.62
N TYR A 37 3.03 -4.65 -0.48
CA TYR A 37 3.16 -3.76 0.67
C TYR A 37 2.84 -4.48 1.98
N LEU A 38 1.72 -5.20 2.01
CA LEU A 38 1.31 -5.95 3.20
C LEU A 38 2.31 -7.06 3.53
N LEU A 39 2.79 -7.78 2.53
CA LEU A 39 3.80 -8.82 2.74
C LEU A 39 5.08 -8.24 3.32
N GLY A 40 5.53 -7.10 2.80
CA GLY A 40 6.71 -6.41 3.31
C GLY A 40 6.56 -6.02 4.78
N LYS A 41 5.41 -5.47 5.14
CA LYS A 41 5.15 -5.02 6.51
C LYS A 41 5.08 -6.16 7.51
N ARG A 42 4.38 -7.26 7.19
CA ARG A 42 4.33 -8.41 8.09
C ARG A 42 5.68 -9.10 8.20
N SER A 43 6.46 -9.11 7.12
CA SER A 43 7.80 -9.72 7.11
C SER A 43 8.77 -9.00 8.02
N GLU A 44 8.66 -7.67 8.17
CA GLU A 44 9.46 -6.89 9.11
C GLU A 44 9.31 -7.38 10.55
N ARG A 45 8.14 -7.94 10.89
CA ARG A 45 7.85 -8.48 12.22
C ARG A 45 8.17 -9.98 12.34
N GLY A 46 8.61 -10.60 11.23
CA GLY A 46 8.96 -12.02 11.20
C GLY A 46 7.88 -12.93 10.62
N TYR A 47 6.76 -12.38 10.14
CA TYR A 47 5.67 -13.16 9.57
C TYR A 47 5.78 -13.24 8.05
N THR A 48 6.86 -13.86 7.57
CA THR A 48 7.12 -13.99 6.13
C THR A 48 6.28 -15.11 5.51
N ASP A 49 6.24 -16.25 6.17
CA ASP A 49 5.59 -17.46 5.64
C ASP A 49 4.13 -17.60 6.04
N ARG A 50 3.70 -16.84 7.05
CA ARG A 50 2.34 -16.92 7.58
C ARG A 50 1.79 -15.54 7.86
N ASP A 51 0.50 -15.39 7.62
CA ASP A 51 -0.22 -14.16 7.96
C ASP A 51 -0.43 -14.09 9.48
N PRO A 52 -0.08 -12.97 10.15
CA PRO A 52 -0.27 -12.84 11.59
C PRO A 52 -1.71 -13.09 12.05
N SER A 53 -2.71 -12.83 11.19
CA SER A 53 -4.12 -13.02 11.54
C SER A 53 -4.46 -14.46 11.91
N GLU A 54 -3.66 -15.42 11.46
CA GLU A 54 -3.84 -16.85 11.80
C GLU A 54 -3.69 -17.10 13.30
N TYR A 55 -3.01 -16.22 14.01
CA TYR A 55 -2.71 -16.36 15.44
C TYR A 55 -3.67 -15.61 16.34
N TYR A 56 -4.80 -15.16 15.82
CA TYR A 56 -5.77 -14.35 16.58
C TYR A 56 -6.21 -15.02 17.87
N ASN A 57 -6.40 -16.35 17.85
CA ASN A 57 -6.83 -17.14 19.00
C ASN A 57 -5.69 -17.90 19.67
N SER A 58 -4.44 -17.48 19.41
CA SER A 58 -3.28 -18.16 20.00
C SER A 58 -3.22 -17.97 21.52
N SER A 59 -2.77 -19.01 22.21
CA SER A 59 -2.48 -18.93 23.65
C SER A 59 -1.17 -18.17 23.93
N VAL A 60 -0.36 -17.93 22.90
CA VAL A 60 0.87 -17.15 23.01
C VAL A 60 0.48 -15.67 22.92
N ALA A 61 0.65 -14.94 24.02
CA ALA A 61 0.18 -13.55 24.13
C ALA A 61 0.73 -12.64 23.03
N ARG A 62 2.01 -12.78 22.69
CA ARG A 62 2.63 -11.99 21.64
C ARG A 62 1.96 -12.22 20.29
N TRP A 63 1.75 -13.50 19.94
CA TRP A 63 1.18 -13.84 18.63
C TRP A 63 -0.27 -13.36 18.53
N ALA A 64 -1.05 -13.54 19.60
CA ALA A 64 -2.43 -13.08 19.63
C ALA A 64 -2.53 -11.55 19.51
N GLN A 65 -1.65 -10.81 20.19
CA GLN A 65 -1.64 -9.36 20.10
C GLN A 65 -1.17 -8.88 18.72
N ASP A 66 -0.12 -9.49 18.19
CA ASP A 66 0.34 -9.19 16.83
C ASP A 66 -0.77 -9.43 15.81
N ALA A 67 -1.56 -10.49 15.97
CA ALA A 67 -2.69 -10.77 15.09
C ALA A 67 -3.72 -9.64 15.12
N ARG A 68 -4.07 -9.13 16.31
CA ARG A 68 -5.02 -8.02 16.46
C ARG A 68 -4.48 -6.73 15.85
N ASP A 69 -3.22 -6.41 16.10
CA ASP A 69 -2.57 -5.21 15.56
C ASP A 69 -2.49 -5.27 14.04
N TRP A 70 -2.18 -6.44 13.52
CA TRP A 70 -2.10 -6.68 12.08
C TRP A 70 -3.46 -6.54 11.40
N ILE A 71 -4.51 -7.14 11.96
CA ILE A 71 -5.85 -7.09 11.40
C ILE A 71 -6.32 -5.63 11.29
N GLU A 72 -6.12 -4.84 12.33
CA GLU A 72 -6.47 -3.42 12.31
C GLU A 72 -5.75 -2.68 11.20
N PHE A 73 -4.44 -2.88 11.09
CA PHE A 73 -3.62 -2.24 10.05
C PHE A 73 -4.03 -2.71 8.66
N ARG A 74 -4.14 -4.02 8.47
CA ARG A 74 -4.55 -4.60 7.20
C ARG A 74 -5.89 -4.04 6.74
N ASP A 75 -6.85 -3.97 7.64
CA ASP A 75 -8.19 -3.48 7.31
C ASP A 75 -8.15 -2.00 6.89
N ARG A 76 -7.33 -1.18 7.52
CA ARG A 76 -7.14 0.22 7.10
C ARG A 76 -6.52 0.31 5.70
N VAL A 77 -5.50 -0.49 5.44
CA VAL A 77 -4.83 -0.53 4.13
C VAL A 77 -5.81 -1.02 3.06
N MET A 78 -6.54 -2.08 3.34
CA MET A 78 -7.49 -2.65 2.39
C MET A 78 -8.66 -1.70 2.12
N THR A 79 -9.14 -0.99 3.14
CA THR A 79 -10.20 0.01 2.97
C THR A 79 -9.74 1.14 2.06
N TYR A 80 -8.52 1.63 2.26
CA TYR A 80 -7.93 2.64 1.38
C TYR A 80 -7.79 2.12 -0.04
N GLY A 81 -7.29 0.89 -0.21
CA GLY A 81 -7.15 0.27 -1.52
C GLY A 81 -8.49 0.12 -2.23
N LEU A 82 -9.54 -0.30 -1.50
CA LEU A 82 -10.88 -0.41 -2.07
C LEU A 82 -11.43 0.94 -2.52
N ASP A 83 -11.17 2.01 -1.77
CA ASP A 83 -11.59 3.36 -2.16
C ASP A 83 -10.94 3.78 -3.48
N VAL A 84 -9.66 3.49 -3.65
CA VAL A 84 -8.94 3.77 -4.90
C VAL A 84 -9.52 2.94 -6.06
N LEU A 85 -9.77 1.65 -5.82
CA LEU A 85 -10.33 0.77 -6.84
C LEU A 85 -11.76 1.16 -7.22
N ASN A 86 -12.56 1.56 -6.26
CA ASN A 86 -13.94 2.01 -6.52
C ASN A 86 -13.94 3.29 -7.37
N GLU A 87 -13.04 4.22 -7.08
CA GLU A 87 -12.90 5.42 -7.91
C GLU A 87 -12.49 5.06 -9.33
N TYR A 88 -11.57 4.12 -9.48
CA TYR A 88 -11.16 3.63 -10.80
C TYR A 88 -12.36 3.02 -11.56
N MET A 89 -13.15 2.18 -10.87
CA MET A 89 -14.30 1.52 -11.49
C MET A 89 -15.40 2.52 -11.86
N ASP A 90 -15.61 3.54 -11.02
CA ASP A 90 -16.64 4.56 -11.26
C ASP A 90 -16.29 5.47 -12.44
N THR A 91 -15.02 5.84 -12.58
CA THR A 91 -14.57 6.80 -13.58
C THR A 91 -13.99 6.15 -14.84
N GLY A 92 -13.54 4.90 -14.73
CA GLY A 92 -12.78 4.23 -15.78
C GLY A 92 -11.36 4.76 -15.95
N ILE A 93 -10.92 5.64 -15.07
CA ILE A 93 -9.61 6.28 -15.11
C ILE A 93 -8.86 5.95 -13.81
N ALA A 94 -7.63 5.45 -13.94
CA ALA A 94 -6.79 5.18 -12.79
C ALA A 94 -6.54 6.47 -11.98
N PRO A 95 -6.96 6.55 -10.72
CA PRO A 95 -6.88 7.80 -9.95
C PRO A 95 -5.45 8.16 -9.54
N LEU A 96 -4.57 7.19 -9.44
CA LEU A 96 -3.19 7.36 -9.00
C LEU A 96 -2.25 6.54 -9.88
N THR A 97 -1.03 7.03 -10.05
CA THR A 97 0.04 6.19 -10.60
C THR A 97 0.45 5.16 -9.55
N ILE A 98 1.16 4.12 -9.97
CA ILE A 98 1.69 3.12 -9.03
C ILE A 98 2.63 3.77 -8.02
N GLU A 99 3.46 4.71 -8.46
CA GLU A 99 4.37 5.44 -7.58
C GLU A 99 3.61 6.23 -6.52
N GLU A 100 2.58 6.97 -6.93
CA GLU A 100 1.72 7.72 -6.01
C GLU A 100 1.02 6.80 -5.02
N PHE A 101 0.50 5.68 -5.50
CA PHE A 101 -0.18 4.69 -4.66
C PHE A 101 0.78 4.10 -3.64
N SER A 102 1.98 3.72 -4.07
CA SER A 102 3.03 3.21 -3.19
C SER A 102 3.44 4.21 -2.12
N GLU A 103 3.56 5.50 -2.49
CA GLU A 103 3.87 6.56 -1.54
C GLU A 103 2.76 6.75 -0.50
N ARG A 104 1.51 6.67 -0.92
CA ARG A 104 0.36 6.76 -0.01
C ARG A 104 0.34 5.60 0.97
N LEU A 105 0.60 4.39 0.49
CA LEU A 105 0.69 3.21 1.35
C LEU A 105 1.83 3.34 2.35
N ALA A 106 2.97 3.85 1.92
CA ALA A 106 4.14 4.02 2.79
C ALA A 106 3.88 4.97 3.97
N GLU A 107 2.89 5.84 3.88
CA GLU A 107 2.46 6.70 4.98
C GLU A 107 1.66 5.95 6.04
N MET A 108 1.17 4.75 5.72
CA MET A 108 0.38 3.94 6.63
C MET A 108 1.30 2.96 7.37
N GLU A 109 1.39 3.11 8.68
CA GLU A 109 2.26 2.29 9.51
C GLU A 109 1.46 1.36 10.41
N VAL A 110 1.97 0.13 10.58
CA VAL A 110 1.42 -0.79 11.55
C VAL A 110 1.96 -0.46 12.94
N LYS A 111 1.07 -0.45 13.93
CA LYS A 111 1.46 -0.22 15.32
C LYS A 111 1.45 -1.54 16.06
N TRP A 112 2.64 -2.12 16.21
CA TRP A 112 2.81 -3.31 17.01
C TRP A 112 2.86 -2.90 18.48
N THR A 113 1.87 -3.34 19.25
CA THR A 113 1.72 -2.93 20.66
C THR A 113 2.31 -3.91 21.64
N TYR A 114 2.54 -5.16 21.22
CA TYR A 114 3.19 -6.11 22.10
C TYR A 114 4.67 -5.81 22.16
N GLU A 115 5.11 -5.41 23.35
CA GLU A 115 6.51 -5.31 23.65
C GLU A 115 6.85 -6.43 24.62
N PRO A 116 7.87 -7.26 24.30
CA PRO A 116 8.37 -8.16 25.30
C PRO A 116 8.82 -7.27 26.44
N THR A 117 8.06 -7.29 27.55
CA THR A 117 8.57 -6.68 28.76
C THR A 117 9.96 -7.22 28.94
N SER A 118 10.94 -6.32 28.86
CA SER A 118 12.24 -6.66 29.36
C SER A 118 12.03 -7.06 30.81
N VAL A 119 11.83 -8.33 31.00
CA VAL A 119 11.88 -8.86 32.34
C VAL A 119 13.30 -8.71 32.74
N SER A 120 13.51 -7.63 33.38
CA SER A 120 14.68 -7.58 34.22
C SER A 120 14.64 -8.75 35.17
#